data_e3f06960f10891287ce7b19e833d7a8d
#
_entry.id   e3f06960f10891287ce7b19e833d7a8d
#
_cell.length_a   1.000
_cell.length_b   1.000
_cell.length_c   1.000
_cell.angle_alpha   90.00
_cell.angle_beta   90.00
_cell.angle_gamma   90.00
#
_symmetry.space_group_name_H-M   'P 1'
#
loop_
_entity.id
_entity.type
_entity.pdbx_description
1 polymer ?
#
loop_
_entity_poly.entity_id
_entity_poly.type
_entity_poly.pdbx_seq_one_letter_code
_entity_poly.pdbx_strand_id
1 'polypeptide(L)'
;CFGDHYMLVANAANIEKDFKWISDHKIDGVELENRSERMSILAVQGPKAKETIQKLVDIDVDAIPYYSFHRGKFHGEEVLVSNTGYTGAGGYELYIQDIKDPENFWNQLFEAGKEFDIKPVGLGARDTLRLEMGFCLYGNDIDDTTNPYAAGLGWTTKLIEGKENLPGRKILEEAKANGTEYRLVGIELKGRGVPREGYKVTDGNGKEIGHLTS
;
A
#
# COMPACT_ATOMS: atom_id res chain seq x y z
N CYS A 1 -0.63 -14.49 0.17
CA CYS A 1 -0.99 -15.83 0.62
C CYS A 1 0.08 -16.81 0.16
N PHE A 2 0.63 -17.59 1.05
CA PHE A 2 1.49 -18.73 0.78
C PHE A 2 0.65 -20.01 1.01
N GLY A 3 1.11 -21.16 0.64
CA GLY A 3 0.29 -22.38 0.74
C GLY A 3 -0.20 -22.69 2.17
N ASP A 4 0.59 -22.34 3.16
CA ASP A 4 0.42 -22.68 4.57
C ASP A 4 0.27 -21.46 5.52
N HIS A 5 0.52 -20.25 5.03
CA HIS A 5 0.43 -19.03 5.84
C HIS A 5 0.09 -17.79 5.01
N TYR A 6 -0.19 -16.70 5.71
CA TYR A 6 -0.39 -15.36 5.13
C TYR A 6 0.69 -14.42 5.64
N MET A 7 1.12 -13.49 4.80
CA MET A 7 1.91 -12.34 5.21
C MET A 7 1.06 -11.09 5.04
N LEU A 8 1.01 -10.27 6.07
CA LEU A 8 0.35 -8.96 6.05
C LEU A 8 1.44 -7.89 6.06
N VAL A 9 1.27 -6.88 5.22
CA VAL A 9 2.16 -5.72 5.18
C VAL A 9 1.40 -4.55 5.80
N ALA A 10 1.79 -4.18 7.01
CA ALA A 10 1.18 -3.10 7.76
C ALA A 10 1.93 -1.78 7.55
N ASN A 11 1.24 -0.64 7.70
CA ASN A 11 1.90 0.66 7.77
C ASN A 11 2.82 0.72 8.99
N ALA A 12 4.03 1.24 8.84
CA ALA A 12 5.02 1.28 9.91
C ALA A 12 4.49 1.96 11.19
N ALA A 13 3.74 3.05 11.05
CA ALA A 13 3.12 3.76 12.19
C ALA A 13 2.02 2.97 12.90
N ASN A 14 1.49 1.91 12.29
CA ASN A 14 0.37 1.13 12.83
C ASN A 14 0.77 -0.28 13.28
N ILE A 15 2.04 -0.66 13.21
CA ILE A 15 2.50 -2.02 13.50
C ILE A 15 1.92 -2.55 14.83
N GLU A 16 2.11 -1.82 15.93
CA GLU A 16 1.67 -2.24 17.26
C GLU A 16 0.13 -2.32 17.35
N LYS A 17 -0.56 -1.32 16.80
CA LYS A 17 -2.02 -1.26 16.79
C LYS A 17 -2.62 -2.43 16.02
N ASP A 18 -2.13 -2.65 14.80
CA ASP A 18 -2.64 -3.68 13.90
C ASP A 18 -2.31 -5.08 14.42
N PHE A 19 -1.08 -5.28 14.93
CA PHE A 19 -0.67 -6.55 15.53
C PHE A 19 -1.53 -6.89 16.75
N LYS A 20 -1.78 -5.90 17.62
CA LYS A 20 -2.65 -6.09 18.78
C LYS A 20 -4.07 -6.45 18.36
N TRP A 21 -4.64 -5.71 17.40
CA TRP A 21 -6.00 -5.96 16.93
C TRP A 21 -6.16 -7.38 16.34
N ILE A 22 -5.22 -7.81 15.49
CA ILE A 22 -5.21 -9.16 14.91
C ILE A 22 -5.04 -10.21 16.01
N SER A 23 -4.16 -9.97 16.99
CA SER A 23 -3.93 -10.87 18.12
C SER A 23 -5.20 -11.07 18.97
N ASP A 24 -5.93 -9.99 19.22
CA ASP A 24 -7.19 -10.02 19.98
C ASP A 24 -8.33 -10.74 19.24
N HIS A 25 -8.25 -10.83 17.90
CA HIS A 25 -9.28 -11.42 17.03
C HIS A 25 -8.86 -12.73 16.38
N LYS A 26 -7.66 -13.24 16.66
CA LYS A 26 -7.21 -14.50 16.08
C LYS A 26 -8.05 -15.67 16.59
N ILE A 27 -8.27 -16.66 15.75
CA ILE A 27 -8.93 -17.90 16.09
C ILE A 27 -7.93 -18.93 16.67
N ASP A 28 -8.42 -19.90 17.40
CA ASP A 28 -7.61 -20.97 17.97
C ASP A 28 -6.86 -21.74 16.88
N GLY A 29 -5.61 -22.11 17.16
CA GLY A 29 -4.73 -22.85 16.26
C GLY A 29 -4.01 -21.97 15.22
N VAL A 30 -4.23 -20.65 15.22
CA VAL A 30 -3.46 -19.71 14.38
C VAL A 30 -2.31 -19.12 15.19
N GLU A 31 -1.09 -19.24 14.65
CA GLU A 31 0.09 -18.56 15.16
C GLU A 31 0.21 -17.19 14.46
N LEU A 32 0.62 -16.18 15.23
CA LEU A 32 0.85 -14.83 14.75
C LEU A 32 2.27 -14.40 15.15
N GLU A 33 3.05 -13.96 14.19
CA GLU A 33 4.42 -13.48 14.40
C GLU A 33 4.59 -12.08 13.80
N ASN A 34 5.15 -11.15 14.58
CA ASN A 34 5.59 -9.85 14.09
C ASN A 34 7.04 -9.97 13.58
N ARG A 35 7.24 -9.78 12.29
CA ARG A 35 8.56 -9.82 11.61
C ARG A 35 9.04 -8.44 11.17
N SER A 36 8.41 -7.38 11.59
CA SER A 36 8.65 -6.02 11.07
C SER A 36 10.11 -5.58 11.19
N GLU A 37 10.77 -5.86 12.32
CA GLU A 37 12.17 -5.48 12.54
C GLU A 37 13.17 -6.31 11.72
N ARG A 38 12.74 -7.44 11.19
CA ARG A 38 13.56 -8.37 10.42
C ARG A 38 13.30 -8.29 8.91
N MET A 39 12.33 -7.46 8.49
CA MET A 39 11.90 -7.37 7.10
C MET A 39 12.31 -6.03 6.50
N SER A 40 13.09 -6.07 5.45
CA SER A 40 13.39 -4.90 4.62
C SER A 40 12.51 -4.89 3.38
N ILE A 41 12.00 -3.71 3.01
CA ILE A 41 11.17 -3.51 1.83
C ILE A 41 11.77 -2.41 0.98
N LEU A 42 12.00 -2.72 -0.30
CA LEU A 42 12.41 -1.74 -1.31
C LEU A 42 11.35 -1.67 -2.41
N ALA A 43 10.86 -0.48 -2.69
CA ALA A 43 9.95 -0.22 -3.80
C ALA A 43 10.74 0.30 -5.00
N VAL A 44 10.78 -0.48 -6.07
CA VAL A 44 11.41 -0.11 -7.35
C VAL A 44 10.28 0.14 -8.34
N GLN A 45 10.01 1.41 -8.61
CA GLN A 45 8.81 1.84 -9.32
C GLN A 45 9.16 2.60 -10.60
N GLY A 46 8.26 2.54 -11.56
CA GLY A 46 8.39 3.24 -12.83
C GLY A 46 8.49 2.31 -14.03
N PRO A 47 8.43 2.85 -15.27
CA PRO A 47 8.30 2.06 -16.48
C PRO A 47 9.53 1.17 -16.80
N LYS A 48 10.66 1.39 -16.13
CA LYS A 48 11.90 0.62 -16.26
C LYS A 48 12.25 -0.24 -15.03
N ALA A 49 11.34 -0.31 -14.07
CA ALA A 49 11.53 -1.11 -12.87
C ALA A 49 11.73 -2.61 -13.20
N LYS A 50 10.96 -3.13 -14.15
CA LYS A 50 11.05 -4.52 -14.60
C LYS A 50 12.43 -4.86 -15.13
N GLU A 51 12.92 -4.09 -16.09
CA GLU A 51 14.22 -4.31 -16.72
C GLU A 51 15.37 -4.18 -15.71
N THR A 52 15.20 -3.30 -14.73
CA THR A 52 16.18 -3.15 -13.64
C THR A 52 16.21 -4.39 -12.75
N ILE A 53 15.06 -4.84 -12.25
CA ILE A 53 14.96 -5.97 -11.32
C ILE A 53 15.34 -7.28 -11.99
N GLN A 54 14.98 -7.47 -13.27
CA GLN A 54 15.29 -8.68 -14.02
C GLN A 54 16.80 -8.99 -14.08
N LYS A 55 17.66 -7.98 -13.98
CA LYS A 55 19.10 -8.18 -13.94
C LYS A 55 19.63 -8.72 -12.60
N LEU A 56 18.81 -8.62 -11.56
CA LEU A 56 19.21 -8.84 -10.18
C LEU A 56 18.65 -10.13 -9.58
N VAL A 57 17.54 -10.62 -10.13
CA VAL A 57 16.85 -11.79 -9.60
C VAL A 57 16.91 -12.99 -10.55
N ASP A 58 16.86 -14.18 -10.00
CA ASP A 58 16.94 -15.45 -10.73
C ASP A 58 15.59 -15.99 -11.25
N ILE A 59 14.55 -15.17 -11.17
CA ILE A 59 13.20 -15.50 -11.63
C ILE A 59 12.78 -14.58 -12.77
N ASP A 60 11.86 -15.05 -13.60
CA ASP A 60 11.23 -14.24 -14.64
C ASP A 60 10.20 -13.29 -14.00
N VAL A 61 10.51 -11.99 -13.95
CA VAL A 61 9.62 -10.99 -13.36
C VAL A 61 8.40 -10.70 -14.24
N ASP A 62 8.47 -10.96 -15.55
CA ASP A 62 7.32 -10.86 -16.46
C ASP A 62 6.24 -11.91 -16.16
N ALA A 63 6.65 -13.03 -15.60
CA ALA A 63 5.74 -14.11 -15.21
C ALA A 63 4.93 -13.79 -13.95
N ILE A 64 5.20 -12.66 -13.27
CA ILE A 64 4.49 -12.27 -12.04
C ILE A 64 3.28 -11.40 -12.40
N PRO A 65 2.05 -11.89 -12.29
CA PRO A 65 0.86 -11.10 -12.54
C PRO A 65 0.74 -9.91 -11.58
N TYR A 66 0.04 -8.86 -11.98
CA TYR A 66 -0.26 -7.74 -11.11
C TYR A 66 -1.01 -8.20 -9.83
N TYR A 67 -0.66 -7.66 -8.68
CA TYR A 67 -1.09 -8.10 -7.34
C TYR A 67 -0.71 -9.54 -6.99
N SER A 68 0.37 -10.04 -7.59
CA SER A 68 0.95 -11.35 -7.27
C SER A 68 2.42 -11.22 -6.92
N PHE A 69 2.99 -12.29 -6.40
CA PHE A 69 4.40 -12.33 -6.04
C PHE A 69 5.02 -13.69 -6.35
N HIS A 70 6.32 -13.70 -6.56
CA HIS A 70 7.13 -14.93 -6.64
C HIS A 70 8.29 -14.86 -5.65
N ARG A 71 8.73 -16.01 -5.20
CA ARG A 71 10.00 -16.15 -4.45
C ARG A 71 11.13 -16.35 -5.45
N GLY A 72 12.23 -15.68 -5.21
CA GLY A 72 13.46 -15.79 -5.99
C GLY A 72 14.68 -15.51 -5.13
N LYS A 73 15.81 -15.34 -5.77
CA LYS A 73 17.04 -14.92 -5.13
C LYS A 73 17.56 -13.65 -5.77
N PHE A 74 18.04 -12.75 -4.93
CA PHE A 74 18.77 -11.57 -5.32
C PHE A 74 20.24 -11.79 -4.91
N HIS A 75 21.11 -12.05 -5.87
CA HIS A 75 22.52 -12.39 -5.63
C HIS A 75 22.73 -13.48 -4.54
N GLY A 76 21.84 -14.47 -4.53
CA GLY A 76 21.93 -15.62 -3.61
C GLY A 76 21.17 -15.46 -2.29
N GLU A 77 20.71 -14.27 -1.94
CA GLU A 77 19.80 -14.05 -0.80
C GLU A 77 18.33 -14.21 -1.22
N GLU A 78 17.52 -14.85 -0.39
CA GLU A 78 16.10 -15.03 -0.67
C GLU A 78 15.37 -13.69 -0.70
N VAL A 79 14.59 -13.48 -1.74
CA VAL A 79 13.74 -12.30 -1.95
C VAL A 79 12.34 -12.71 -2.37
N LEU A 80 11.35 -11.99 -1.85
CA LEU A 80 10.01 -12.02 -2.38
C LEU A 80 9.84 -10.83 -3.32
N VAL A 81 9.59 -11.09 -4.59
CA VAL A 81 9.34 -10.07 -5.61
C VAL A 81 7.85 -9.96 -5.84
N SER A 82 7.27 -8.82 -5.49
CA SER A 82 5.83 -8.56 -5.62
C SER A 82 5.58 -7.53 -6.71
N ASN A 83 4.70 -7.85 -7.66
CA ASN A 83 4.24 -6.91 -8.68
C ASN A 83 3.16 -6.00 -8.10
N THR A 84 3.58 -5.15 -7.19
CA THR A 84 2.79 -4.18 -6.45
C THR A 84 3.52 -2.86 -6.33
N GLY A 85 2.82 -1.81 -5.94
CA GLY A 85 3.41 -0.49 -5.73
C GLY A 85 2.37 0.55 -5.34
N TYR A 86 2.86 1.77 -5.09
CA TYR A 86 2.08 2.88 -4.60
C TYR A 86 2.28 4.15 -5.46
N THR A 87 2.52 3.98 -6.75
CA THR A 87 2.88 5.09 -7.65
C THR A 87 2.03 5.15 -8.93
N GLY A 88 1.29 4.07 -9.25
CA GLY A 88 0.57 3.93 -10.50
C GLY A 88 1.45 3.83 -11.76
N ALA A 89 2.78 3.91 -11.59
CA ALA A 89 3.73 3.87 -12.71
C ALA A 89 4.20 2.46 -13.08
N GLY A 90 3.64 1.44 -12.44
CA GLY A 90 4.15 0.07 -12.49
C GLY A 90 5.40 -0.11 -11.63
N GLY A 91 5.79 -1.33 -11.40
CA GLY A 91 6.98 -1.64 -10.61
C GLY A 91 6.79 -2.81 -9.66
N TYR A 92 7.76 -2.98 -8.80
CA TYR A 92 7.82 -4.12 -7.89
C TYR A 92 8.22 -3.66 -6.49
N GLU A 93 7.82 -4.45 -5.51
CA GLU A 93 8.29 -4.35 -4.13
C GLU A 93 9.10 -5.59 -3.81
N LEU A 94 10.30 -5.39 -3.28
CA LEU A 94 11.23 -6.44 -2.89
C LEU A 94 11.20 -6.57 -1.37
N TYR A 95 10.84 -7.75 -0.89
CA TYR A 95 10.80 -8.06 0.55
C TYR A 95 11.93 -9.02 0.87
N ILE A 96 12.81 -8.62 1.78
CA ILE A 96 14.00 -9.39 2.16
C ILE A 96 14.01 -9.51 3.67
N GLN A 97 14.01 -10.75 4.13
CA GLN A 97 14.11 -11.04 5.56
C GLN A 97 15.58 -11.17 5.97
N ASP A 98 15.93 -10.55 7.11
CA ASP A 98 17.26 -10.65 7.73
C ASP A 98 18.41 -10.30 6.75
N ILE A 99 18.22 -9.24 5.96
CA ILE A 99 19.21 -8.77 4.99
C ILE A 99 20.58 -8.56 5.66
N LYS A 100 21.62 -9.16 5.11
CA LYS A 100 22.97 -9.14 5.70
C LYS A 100 23.74 -7.86 5.40
N ASP A 101 23.60 -7.37 4.17
CA ASP A 101 24.31 -6.18 3.68
C ASP A 101 23.33 -5.28 2.89
N PRO A 102 22.54 -4.46 3.60
CA PRO A 102 21.53 -3.59 2.97
C PRO A 102 22.18 -2.51 2.09
N GLU A 103 23.39 -2.04 2.41
CA GLU A 103 24.09 -1.05 1.61
C GLU A 103 24.51 -1.62 0.26
N ASN A 104 25.09 -2.81 0.25
CA ASN A 104 25.45 -3.49 -0.99
C ASN A 104 24.23 -3.80 -1.86
N PHE A 105 23.13 -4.24 -1.22
CA PHE A 105 21.87 -4.48 -1.93
C PHE A 105 21.36 -3.21 -2.63
N TRP A 106 21.38 -2.08 -1.92
CA TRP A 106 21.02 -0.78 -2.46
C TRP A 106 21.93 -0.38 -3.63
N ASN A 107 23.24 -0.50 -3.48
CA ASN A 107 24.22 -0.13 -4.50
C ASN A 107 24.08 -0.99 -5.77
N GLN A 108 23.84 -2.29 -5.62
CA GLN A 108 23.60 -3.19 -6.76
C GLN A 108 22.31 -2.81 -7.52
N LEU A 109 21.27 -2.41 -6.81
CA LEU A 109 20.03 -1.95 -7.44
C LEU A 109 20.29 -0.70 -8.31
N PHE A 110 21.04 0.27 -7.78
CA PHE A 110 21.39 1.48 -8.53
C PHE A 110 22.30 1.21 -9.70
N GLU A 111 23.27 0.31 -9.57
CA GLU A 111 24.13 -0.08 -10.71
C GLU A 111 23.31 -0.78 -11.81
N ALA A 112 22.41 -1.68 -11.45
CA ALA A 112 21.53 -2.35 -12.42
C ALA A 112 20.59 -1.38 -13.15
N GLY A 113 20.09 -0.36 -12.46
CA GLY A 113 19.18 0.65 -13.01
C GLY A 113 19.85 1.85 -13.66
N LYS A 114 21.19 1.93 -13.64
CA LYS A 114 21.95 3.09 -14.10
C LYS A 114 21.68 3.48 -15.56
N GLU A 115 21.60 2.51 -16.46
CA GLU A 115 21.26 2.75 -17.86
C GLU A 115 19.85 3.28 -18.08
N PHE A 116 18.96 3.09 -17.12
CA PHE A 116 17.58 3.55 -17.12
C PHE A 116 17.38 4.84 -16.32
N ASP A 117 18.48 5.47 -15.88
CA ASP A 117 18.46 6.71 -15.09
C ASP A 117 17.67 6.58 -13.77
N ILE A 118 17.86 5.45 -13.06
CA ILE A 118 17.24 5.21 -11.75
C ILE A 118 17.59 6.34 -10.78
N LYS A 119 16.61 6.81 -10.03
CA LYS A 119 16.78 7.88 -9.04
C LYS A 119 16.37 7.41 -7.64
N PRO A 120 17.10 7.80 -6.60
CA PRO A 120 16.58 7.69 -5.25
C PRO A 120 15.47 8.71 -5.06
N VAL A 121 14.36 8.30 -4.45
CA VAL A 121 13.20 9.17 -4.21
C VAL A 121 12.84 9.16 -2.73
N GLY A 122 12.44 10.32 -2.21
CA GLY A 122 12.04 10.49 -0.83
C GLY A 122 10.52 10.41 -0.63
N LEU A 123 10.09 10.67 0.60
CA LEU A 123 8.68 10.62 0.99
C LEU A 123 7.80 11.63 0.24
N GLY A 124 8.34 12.79 -0.13
CA GLY A 124 7.60 13.77 -0.92
C GLY A 124 7.19 13.25 -2.30
N ALA A 125 8.09 12.53 -2.99
CA ALA A 125 7.76 11.89 -4.27
C ALA A 125 6.74 10.75 -4.08
N ARG A 126 6.91 9.93 -3.03
CA ARG A 126 5.95 8.90 -2.67
C ARG A 126 4.55 9.50 -2.46
N ASP A 127 4.45 10.62 -1.77
CA ASP A 127 3.17 11.28 -1.48
C ASP A 127 2.51 11.86 -2.72
N THR A 128 3.24 12.60 -3.55
CA THR A 128 2.67 13.17 -4.79
C THR A 128 2.25 12.10 -5.79
N LEU A 129 3.05 11.06 -5.98
CA LEU A 129 2.74 9.97 -6.91
C LEU A 129 1.47 9.19 -6.48
N ARG A 130 1.34 8.84 -5.21
CA ARG A 130 0.14 8.15 -4.72
C ARG A 130 -1.10 9.03 -4.82
N LEU A 131 -0.96 10.34 -4.54
CA LEU A 131 -2.05 11.30 -4.58
C LEU A 131 -2.62 11.44 -6.00
N GLU A 132 -1.77 11.58 -7.00
CA GLU A 132 -2.18 11.64 -8.42
C GLU A 132 -2.97 10.40 -8.86
N MET A 133 -2.71 9.25 -8.24
CA MET A 133 -3.44 8.00 -8.48
C MET A 133 -4.70 7.83 -7.64
N GLY A 134 -4.98 8.75 -6.72
CA GLY A 134 -6.09 8.65 -5.78
C GLY A 134 -5.90 7.55 -4.73
N PHE A 135 -4.65 7.14 -4.43
CA PHE A 135 -4.37 6.18 -3.38
C PHE A 135 -4.38 6.87 -2.02
N CYS A 136 -5.17 6.32 -1.10
CA CYS A 136 -5.30 6.86 0.25
C CYS A 136 -3.99 6.77 1.03
N LEU A 137 -3.72 7.81 1.82
CA LEU A 137 -2.67 7.79 2.85
C LEU A 137 -3.34 7.64 4.21
N TYR A 138 -2.93 6.60 4.96
CA TYR A 138 -3.41 6.41 6.32
C TYR A 138 -2.88 7.53 7.25
N GLY A 139 -3.78 8.09 8.04
CA GLY A 139 -3.50 9.24 8.88
C GLY A 139 -3.91 10.58 8.25
N ASN A 140 -4.12 10.62 6.92
CA ASN A 140 -4.60 11.78 6.18
C ASN A 140 -6.00 11.55 5.60
N ASP A 141 -6.09 10.65 4.61
CA ASP A 141 -7.33 10.39 3.88
C ASP A 141 -8.24 9.36 4.57
N ILE A 142 -7.63 8.48 5.33
CA ILE A 142 -8.29 7.41 6.08
C ILE A 142 -7.63 7.19 7.43
N ASP A 143 -8.43 6.76 8.39
CA ASP A 143 -8.00 6.35 9.73
C ASP A 143 -8.90 5.20 10.25
N ASP A 144 -8.80 4.86 11.53
CA ASP A 144 -9.59 3.81 12.18
C ASP A 144 -11.07 4.17 12.39
N THR A 145 -11.47 5.41 12.13
CA THR A 145 -12.87 5.87 12.13
C THR A 145 -13.50 5.86 10.74
N THR A 146 -12.71 5.69 9.71
CA THR A 146 -13.14 5.82 8.30
C THR A 146 -13.84 4.56 7.81
N ASN A 147 -15.09 4.70 7.36
CA ASN A 147 -15.80 3.60 6.71
C ASN A 147 -15.18 3.35 5.31
N PRO A 148 -14.80 2.09 4.95
CA PRO A 148 -14.24 1.78 3.63
C PRO A 148 -15.08 2.24 2.44
N TYR A 149 -16.41 2.25 2.57
CA TYR A 149 -17.30 2.75 1.50
C TYR A 149 -17.20 4.27 1.33
N ALA A 150 -16.96 5.01 2.42
CA ALA A 150 -16.72 6.45 2.34
C ALA A 150 -15.43 6.79 1.62
N ALA A 151 -14.39 5.97 1.82
CA ALA A 151 -13.08 6.12 1.19
C ALA A 151 -13.00 5.54 -0.24
N GLY A 152 -14.09 5.03 -0.80
CA GLY A 152 -14.04 4.36 -2.12
C GLY A 152 -13.39 2.97 -2.09
N LEU A 153 -13.11 2.42 -0.91
CA LEU A 153 -12.44 1.14 -0.68
C LEU A 153 -13.41 -0.01 -0.41
N GLY A 154 -14.71 0.18 -0.65
CA GLY A 154 -15.74 -0.84 -0.41
C GLY A 154 -15.48 -2.16 -1.16
N TRP A 155 -14.75 -2.14 -2.27
CA TRP A 155 -14.35 -3.32 -3.02
C TRP A 155 -13.44 -4.27 -2.24
N THR A 156 -12.74 -3.78 -1.21
CA THR A 156 -11.89 -4.61 -0.32
C THR A 156 -12.73 -5.43 0.66
N THR A 157 -13.96 -5.03 0.93
CA THR A 157 -14.84 -5.69 1.88
C THR A 157 -15.54 -6.89 1.23
N LYS A 158 -15.33 -8.08 1.76
CA LYS A 158 -15.89 -9.32 1.23
C LYS A 158 -17.13 -9.73 2.03
N LEU A 159 -18.26 -9.09 1.73
CA LEU A 159 -19.57 -9.39 2.32
C LEU A 159 -20.24 -10.58 1.60
N ILE A 160 -19.62 -11.75 1.74
CA ILE A 160 -20.03 -13.02 1.10
C ILE A 160 -20.49 -14.03 2.15
N GLU A 161 -21.15 -15.08 1.70
CA GLU A 161 -21.47 -16.26 2.52
C GLU A 161 -20.19 -16.89 3.11
N GLY A 162 -20.28 -17.40 4.32
CA GLY A 162 -19.13 -17.97 5.06
C GLY A 162 -18.28 -16.92 5.78
N LYS A 163 -18.61 -15.63 5.70
CA LYS A 163 -17.95 -14.53 6.43
C LYS A 163 -18.91 -13.76 7.34
N GLU A 164 -19.86 -14.45 7.94
CA GLU A 164 -20.88 -13.87 8.80
C GLU A 164 -20.28 -13.20 10.05
N ASN A 165 -19.14 -13.73 10.53
CA ASN A 165 -18.43 -13.22 11.71
C ASN A 165 -17.41 -12.12 11.37
N LEU A 166 -17.43 -11.55 10.16
CA LEU A 166 -16.54 -10.45 9.80
C LEU A 166 -16.77 -9.26 10.76
N PRO A 167 -15.74 -8.79 11.48
CA PRO A 167 -15.87 -7.62 12.33
C PRO A 167 -16.43 -6.42 11.57
N GLY A 168 -17.43 -5.75 12.13
CA GLY A 168 -18.08 -4.61 11.49
C GLY A 168 -19.03 -4.94 10.33
N ARG A 169 -19.30 -6.22 10.02
CA ARG A 169 -20.12 -6.65 8.87
C ARG A 169 -21.43 -5.88 8.74
N LYS A 170 -22.19 -5.73 9.84
CA LYS A 170 -23.48 -5.03 9.81
C LYS A 170 -23.34 -3.56 9.36
N ILE A 171 -22.33 -2.86 9.85
CA ILE A 171 -22.04 -1.46 9.47
C ILE A 171 -21.66 -1.37 7.99
N LEU A 172 -20.86 -2.34 7.51
CA LEU A 172 -20.46 -2.41 6.11
C LEU A 172 -21.63 -2.71 5.18
N GLU A 173 -22.53 -3.62 5.57
CA GLU A 173 -23.77 -3.93 4.81
C GLU A 173 -24.68 -2.71 4.72
N GLU A 174 -24.86 -1.99 5.83
CA GLU A 174 -25.64 -0.76 5.88
C GLU A 174 -25.04 0.34 4.98
N ALA A 175 -23.75 0.59 5.08
CA ALA A 175 -23.05 1.55 4.22
C ALA A 175 -23.10 1.18 2.74
N LYS A 176 -23.03 -0.12 2.42
CA LYS A 176 -23.20 -0.62 1.05
C LYS A 176 -24.62 -0.39 0.50
N ALA A 177 -25.64 -0.59 1.33
CA ALA A 177 -27.03 -0.49 0.91
C ALA A 177 -27.51 0.96 0.82
N ASN A 178 -27.15 1.80 1.80
CA ASN A 178 -27.69 3.15 1.99
C ASN A 178 -26.72 4.27 1.61
N GLY A 179 -25.46 3.95 1.34
CA GLY A 179 -24.38 4.92 1.18
C GLY A 179 -23.82 5.40 2.52
N THR A 180 -22.95 6.40 2.44
CA THR A 180 -22.27 7.02 3.59
C THR A 180 -22.58 8.52 3.61
N GLU A 181 -22.53 9.15 4.79
CA GLU A 181 -22.79 10.57 4.99
C GLU A 181 -21.84 11.46 4.19
N TYR A 182 -20.58 11.04 4.05
CA TYR A 182 -19.55 11.71 3.27
C TYR A 182 -18.81 10.71 2.37
N ARG A 183 -18.08 11.23 1.40
CA ARG A 183 -17.27 10.43 0.49
C ARG A 183 -15.94 11.13 0.20
N LEU A 184 -14.88 10.35 0.15
CA LEU A 184 -13.58 10.80 -0.36
C LEU A 184 -13.68 10.94 -1.89
N VAL A 185 -13.29 12.12 -2.40
CA VAL A 185 -13.33 12.43 -3.82
C VAL A 185 -12.06 13.18 -4.24
N GLY A 186 -11.59 12.94 -5.46
CA GLY A 186 -10.51 13.73 -6.04
C GLY A 186 -11.01 15.13 -6.44
N ILE A 187 -10.22 16.16 -6.15
CA ILE A 187 -10.46 17.54 -6.60
C ILE A 187 -9.27 18.03 -7.41
N GLU A 188 -9.57 18.77 -8.49
CA GLU A 188 -8.57 19.41 -9.32
C GLU A 188 -8.68 20.95 -9.16
N LEU A 189 -7.58 21.58 -8.76
CA LEU A 189 -7.52 23.03 -8.64
C LEU A 189 -7.44 23.68 -10.02
N LYS A 190 -8.41 24.54 -10.35
CA LYS A 190 -8.45 25.23 -11.65
C LYS A 190 -7.59 26.50 -11.70
N GLY A 191 -7.25 27.07 -10.55
CA GLY A 191 -6.47 28.30 -10.44
C GLY A 191 -5.05 28.05 -9.92
N ARG A 192 -4.33 29.15 -9.68
CA ARG A 192 -3.03 29.10 -9.02
C ARG A 192 -3.20 28.89 -7.52
N GLY A 193 -2.42 28.01 -6.93
CA GLY A 193 -2.41 27.75 -5.50
C GLY A 193 -1.87 26.37 -5.21
N VAL A 194 -1.69 26.08 -3.94
CA VAL A 194 -1.34 24.75 -3.44
C VAL A 194 -2.34 24.44 -2.34
N PRO A 195 -3.32 23.57 -2.62
CA PRO A 195 -4.24 23.12 -1.59
C PRO A 195 -3.45 22.34 -0.54
N ARG A 196 -3.87 22.48 0.71
CA ARG A 196 -3.21 21.81 1.84
C ARG A 196 -4.24 21.07 2.68
N GLU A 197 -3.79 20.01 3.33
CA GLU A 197 -4.56 19.28 4.33
C GLU A 197 -5.23 20.25 5.32
N GLY A 198 -6.49 19.97 5.69
CA GLY A 198 -7.30 20.76 6.60
C GLY A 198 -7.97 21.99 5.97
N TYR A 199 -7.68 22.35 4.71
CA TYR A 199 -8.38 23.45 4.04
C TYR A 199 -9.85 23.08 3.83
N LYS A 200 -10.73 24.04 4.14
CA LYS A 200 -12.16 23.87 3.97
C LYS A 200 -12.55 23.88 2.50
N VAL A 201 -13.45 22.99 2.14
CA VAL A 201 -14.12 22.98 0.84
C VAL A 201 -15.51 23.57 1.06
N THR A 202 -15.85 24.61 0.29
CA THR A 202 -17.14 25.29 0.38
C THR A 202 -17.88 25.21 -0.95
N ASP A 203 -19.20 25.24 -0.89
CA ASP A 203 -20.04 25.41 -2.08
C ASP A 203 -19.99 26.87 -2.61
N GLY A 204 -20.67 27.14 -3.73
CA GLY A 204 -20.75 28.47 -4.33
C GLY A 204 -21.39 29.55 -3.45
N ASN A 205 -22.06 29.18 -2.35
CA ASN A 205 -22.68 30.08 -1.37
C ASN A 205 -21.82 30.26 -0.11
N GLY A 206 -20.64 29.65 -0.06
CA GLY A 206 -19.72 29.71 1.08
C GLY A 206 -20.06 28.74 2.21
N LYS A 207 -21.00 27.82 2.01
CA LYS A 207 -21.29 26.76 2.98
C LYS A 207 -20.20 25.71 2.93
N GLU A 208 -19.66 25.35 4.08
CA GLU A 208 -18.70 24.24 4.20
C GLU A 208 -19.37 22.91 3.83
N ILE A 209 -18.77 22.17 2.90
CA ILE A 209 -19.22 20.87 2.42
C ILE A 209 -18.18 19.77 2.58
N GLY A 210 -17.00 20.10 3.10
CA GLY A 210 -15.90 19.16 3.36
C GLY A 210 -14.59 19.87 3.65
N HIS A 211 -13.55 19.07 3.70
CA HIS A 211 -12.17 19.56 3.89
C HIS A 211 -11.20 18.71 3.06
N LEU A 212 -10.02 19.25 2.83
CA LEU A 212 -8.92 18.52 2.16
C LEU A 212 -8.22 17.60 3.14
N THR A 213 -7.99 16.38 2.72
CA THR A 213 -7.30 15.35 3.50
C THR A 213 -5.84 15.16 3.05
N SER A 214 -5.58 15.44 1.77
CA SER A 214 -4.24 15.39 1.16
C SER A 214 -4.09 16.43 0.07
#